data_fd20089cba6c1846a5af56f3215f7f34
#
_entry.id   fd20089cba6c1846a5af56f3215f7f34
#
_cell.length_a   1.000
_cell.length_b   1.000
_cell.length_c   1.000
_cell.angle_alpha   90.00
_cell.angle_beta   90.00
_cell.angle_gamma   90.00
#
_symmetry.space_group_name_H-M   'P 1'
#
loop_
_entity.id
_entity.type
_entity.pdbx_description
1 polymer ?
#
loop_
_entity_poly.entity_id
_entity_poly.type
_entity_poly.pdbx_seq_one_letter_code
_entity_poly.pdbx_strand_id
1 'polypeptide(L)'
;MEYESTDNIAIIYETLKNIEIAINRLMERSKEIHDVNDYLTSPIGMEKLDAACMVLIALGESVKTLDKLTEKKLLPTFPSIDWKGVMGVRDIIAHHYFEVDPDAVYDIIKNDLEPLKQAINFFKEQLFQDNKD
;
A
#
# COMPACT_ATOMS: atom_id res chain seq x y z
N MET A 1 -10.30 -20.33 -2.43
CA MET A 1 -9.67 -20.12 -1.13
C MET A 1 -10.76 -19.74 -0.14
N GLU A 2 -10.86 -20.46 0.95
CA GLU A 2 -11.89 -20.22 1.94
C GLU A 2 -11.31 -19.52 3.17
N TYR A 3 -11.99 -18.47 3.59
CA TYR A 3 -11.70 -17.76 4.82
C TYR A 3 -12.98 -17.82 5.64
N GLU A 4 -12.92 -18.54 6.64
CA GLU A 4 -13.91 -19.33 7.32
C GLU A 4 -15.17 -18.68 7.85
N SER A 5 -15.28 -17.38 7.96
CA SER A 5 -16.51 -16.81 8.46
C SER A 5 -16.94 -15.62 7.63
N THR A 6 -18.23 -15.36 7.64
CA THR A 6 -18.82 -14.18 7.00
C THR A 6 -18.19 -12.91 7.57
N ASP A 7 -17.87 -12.90 8.86
CA ASP A 7 -17.26 -11.75 9.51
C ASP A 7 -15.84 -11.50 8.96
N ASN A 8 -15.06 -12.56 8.77
CA ASN A 8 -13.72 -12.44 8.20
C ASN A 8 -13.78 -11.92 6.76
N ILE A 9 -14.72 -12.39 5.98
CA ILE A 9 -14.88 -11.95 4.60
C ILE A 9 -15.19 -10.45 4.54
N ALA A 10 -16.06 -9.96 5.41
CA ALA A 10 -16.38 -8.54 5.47
C ALA A 10 -15.15 -7.70 5.85
N ILE A 11 -14.38 -8.17 6.83
CA ILE A 11 -13.17 -7.48 7.27
C ILE A 11 -12.10 -7.48 6.17
N ILE A 12 -11.95 -8.60 5.47
CA ILE A 12 -11.03 -8.71 4.34
C ILE A 12 -11.42 -7.72 3.25
N TYR A 13 -12.69 -7.64 2.92
CA TYR A 13 -13.19 -6.69 1.91
C TYR A 13 -12.87 -5.25 2.31
N GLU A 14 -13.17 -4.87 3.57
CA GLU A 14 -12.88 -3.54 4.07
C GLU A 14 -11.39 -3.24 4.04
N THR A 15 -10.56 -4.21 4.40
CA THR A 15 -9.11 -4.06 4.38
C THR A 15 -8.60 -3.81 2.96
N LEU A 16 -9.11 -4.57 1.99
CA LEU A 16 -8.75 -4.37 0.58
C LEU A 16 -9.17 -2.99 0.08
N LYS A 17 -10.37 -2.53 0.47
CA LYS A 17 -10.83 -1.19 0.12
C LYS A 17 -9.92 -0.11 0.72
N ASN A 18 -9.51 -0.27 1.96
CA ASN A 18 -8.63 0.69 2.63
C ASN A 18 -7.27 0.77 1.94
N ILE A 19 -6.74 -0.38 1.53
CA ILE A 19 -5.48 -0.42 0.79
C ILE A 19 -5.64 0.32 -0.56
N GLU A 20 -6.73 0.05 -1.27
CA GLU A 20 -7.00 0.70 -2.55
C GLU A 20 -7.12 2.22 -2.39
N ILE A 21 -7.84 2.67 -1.35
CA ILE A 21 -7.98 4.09 -1.05
C ILE A 21 -6.61 4.72 -0.80
N ALA A 22 -5.75 4.05 -0.03
CA ALA A 22 -4.41 4.56 0.26
C ALA A 22 -3.58 4.68 -1.02
N ILE A 23 -3.60 3.66 -1.87
CA ILE A 23 -2.88 3.69 -3.15
C ILE A 23 -3.35 4.86 -4.01
N ASN A 24 -4.66 5.00 -4.18
CA ASN A 24 -5.23 6.06 -5.01
C ASN A 24 -4.92 7.45 -4.46
N ARG A 25 -4.93 7.58 -3.14
CA ARG A 25 -4.57 8.84 -2.48
C ARG A 25 -3.12 9.22 -2.75
N LEU A 26 -2.21 8.26 -2.62
CA LEU A 26 -0.80 8.49 -2.91
C LEU A 26 -0.58 8.88 -4.37
N MET A 27 -1.23 8.18 -5.29
CA MET A 27 -1.12 8.48 -6.72
C MET A 27 -1.62 9.88 -7.03
N GLU A 28 -2.78 10.24 -6.50
CA GLU A 28 -3.38 11.55 -6.73
C GLU A 28 -2.51 12.69 -6.18
N ARG A 29 -2.04 12.53 -4.94
CA ARG A 29 -1.24 13.57 -4.27
C ARG A 29 0.15 13.70 -4.86
N SER A 30 0.62 12.70 -5.60
CA SER A 30 1.98 12.68 -6.14
C SER A 30 2.06 13.13 -7.60
N LYS A 31 0.95 13.52 -8.19
CA LYS A 31 0.91 13.91 -9.60
C LYS A 31 1.90 15.00 -9.98
N GLU A 32 2.15 15.92 -9.07
CA GLU A 32 3.04 17.06 -9.32
C GLU A 32 4.46 16.83 -8.85
N ILE A 33 4.75 15.65 -8.32
CA ILE A 33 6.10 15.29 -7.87
C ILE A 33 6.81 14.58 -9.02
N HIS A 34 7.74 15.27 -9.66
CA HIS A 34 8.44 14.76 -10.82
C HIS A 34 9.85 14.25 -10.52
N ASP A 35 10.42 14.70 -9.40
CA ASP A 35 11.68 14.18 -8.89
C ASP A 35 11.76 14.40 -7.37
N VAL A 36 12.82 13.88 -6.75
CA VAL A 36 13.00 13.97 -5.30
C VAL A 36 13.07 15.41 -4.81
N ASN A 37 13.64 16.29 -5.62
CA ASN A 37 13.79 17.69 -5.23
C ASN A 37 12.45 18.39 -5.03
N ASP A 38 11.40 17.93 -5.70
CA ASP A 38 10.06 18.50 -5.49
C ASP A 38 9.59 18.32 -4.04
N TYR A 39 10.10 17.32 -3.34
CA TYR A 39 9.83 17.15 -1.91
C TYR A 39 10.68 18.07 -1.05
N LEU A 40 11.89 18.41 -1.48
CA LEU A 40 12.91 18.99 -0.61
C LEU A 40 13.08 20.49 -0.75
N THR A 41 12.55 21.08 -1.82
CA THR A 41 12.86 22.48 -2.15
C THR A 41 11.79 23.49 -1.72
N SER A 42 10.73 23.04 -1.07
CA SER A 42 9.68 23.93 -0.59
C SER A 42 9.01 23.38 0.67
N PRO A 43 8.43 24.24 1.52
CA PRO A 43 7.64 23.77 2.67
C PRO A 43 6.47 22.89 2.25
N ILE A 44 5.80 23.21 1.16
CA ILE A 44 4.68 22.40 0.66
C ILE A 44 5.17 21.03 0.20
N GLY A 45 6.31 20.96 -0.48
CA GLY A 45 6.91 19.69 -0.89
C GLY A 45 7.26 18.83 0.31
N MET A 46 7.82 19.42 1.35
CA MET A 46 8.17 18.69 2.57
C MET A 46 6.94 18.18 3.31
N GLU A 47 5.85 18.96 3.32
CA GLU A 47 4.58 18.48 3.86
C GLU A 47 4.03 17.31 3.07
N LYS A 48 4.17 17.32 1.75
CA LYS A 48 3.76 16.22 0.89
C LYS A 48 4.58 14.96 1.17
N LEU A 49 5.87 15.12 1.43
CA LEU A 49 6.73 14.00 1.80
C LEU A 49 6.27 13.36 3.10
N ASP A 50 6.02 14.17 4.12
CA ASP A 50 5.56 13.69 5.42
C ASP A 50 4.23 12.97 5.30
N ALA A 51 3.30 13.54 4.55
CA ALA A 51 2.00 12.91 4.32
C ALA A 51 2.13 11.58 3.57
N ALA A 52 2.99 11.53 2.56
CA ALA A 52 3.24 10.30 1.79
C ALA A 52 3.79 9.20 2.70
N CYS A 53 4.72 9.54 3.59
CA CYS A 53 5.28 8.58 4.54
C CYS A 53 4.20 7.99 5.44
N MET A 54 3.32 8.83 5.97
CA MET A 54 2.25 8.36 6.84
C MET A 54 1.32 7.39 6.10
N VAL A 55 0.93 7.73 4.87
CA VAL A 55 0.03 6.88 4.09
C VAL A 55 0.72 5.57 3.70
N LEU A 56 2.00 5.61 3.34
CA LEU A 56 2.76 4.39 3.01
C LEU A 56 2.86 3.45 4.21
N ILE A 57 3.10 4.00 5.40
CA ILE A 57 3.16 3.18 6.62
C ILE A 57 1.79 2.56 6.91
N ALA A 58 0.72 3.33 6.80
CA ALA A 58 -0.63 2.82 6.99
C ALA A 58 -0.97 1.73 5.98
N LEU A 59 -0.54 1.91 4.73
CA LEU A 59 -0.72 0.92 3.67
C LEU A 59 0.00 -0.38 4.02
N GLY A 60 1.26 -0.30 4.44
CA GLY A 60 2.03 -1.48 4.83
C GLY A 60 1.40 -2.22 6.00
N GLU A 61 0.88 -1.49 6.99
CA GLU A 61 0.18 -2.09 8.12
C GLU A 61 -1.13 -2.76 7.69
N SER A 62 -1.84 -2.17 6.74
CA SER A 62 -3.07 -2.77 6.20
C SER A 62 -2.76 -4.05 5.43
N VAL A 63 -1.65 -4.10 4.71
CA VAL A 63 -1.23 -5.33 4.02
C VAL A 63 -0.86 -6.42 5.04
N LYS A 64 -0.20 -6.06 6.15
CA LYS A 64 0.04 -7.02 7.25
C LYS A 64 -1.26 -7.58 7.79
N THR A 65 -2.25 -6.73 7.98
CA THR A 65 -3.56 -7.15 8.46
C THR A 65 -4.21 -8.11 7.47
N LEU A 66 -4.14 -7.79 6.19
CA LEU A 66 -4.67 -8.66 5.14
C LEU A 66 -3.99 -10.03 5.15
N ASP A 67 -2.67 -10.05 5.30
CA ASP A 67 -1.90 -11.29 5.35
C ASP A 67 -2.34 -12.14 6.53
N LYS A 68 -2.49 -11.53 7.69
CA LYS A 68 -2.93 -12.23 8.90
C LYS A 68 -4.35 -12.76 8.77
N LEU A 69 -5.28 -11.95 8.27
CA LEU A 69 -6.68 -12.35 8.08
C LEU A 69 -6.84 -13.51 7.11
N THR A 70 -5.94 -13.63 6.15
CA THR A 70 -5.98 -14.69 5.14
C THR A 70 -4.99 -15.81 5.44
N GLU A 71 -4.52 -15.89 6.68
CA GLU A 71 -3.64 -16.94 7.17
C GLU A 71 -2.39 -17.12 6.32
N LYS A 72 -1.86 -16.01 5.79
CA LYS A 72 -0.67 -15.96 4.92
C LYS A 72 -0.86 -16.69 3.59
N LYS A 73 -2.11 -16.93 3.20
CA LYS A 73 -2.41 -17.69 1.99
C LYS A 73 -2.72 -16.82 0.76
N LEU A 74 -3.22 -15.60 0.98
CA LEU A 74 -3.65 -14.77 -0.14
C LEU A 74 -2.48 -14.11 -0.89
N LEU A 75 -1.58 -13.44 -0.18
CA LEU A 75 -0.50 -12.69 -0.82
C LEU A 75 0.35 -13.55 -1.77
N PRO A 76 0.71 -14.80 -1.41
CA PRO A 76 1.50 -15.64 -2.32
C PRO A 76 0.81 -15.96 -3.64
N THR A 77 -0.51 -15.77 -3.76
CA THR A 77 -1.20 -16.00 -5.03
C THR A 77 -0.89 -14.94 -6.08
N PHE A 78 -0.21 -13.86 -5.68
CA PHE A 78 0.28 -12.84 -6.61
C PHE A 78 1.78 -12.61 -6.32
N PRO A 79 2.62 -13.52 -6.79
CA PRO A 79 4.02 -13.59 -6.32
C PRO A 79 4.98 -12.55 -6.89
N SER A 80 4.55 -11.75 -7.85
CA SER A 80 5.43 -10.76 -8.46
C SER A 80 5.68 -9.52 -7.57
N ILE A 81 4.93 -9.39 -6.48
CA ILE A 81 5.11 -8.29 -5.53
C ILE A 81 6.04 -8.74 -4.40
N ASP A 82 6.94 -7.86 -4.00
CA ASP A 82 7.76 -8.08 -2.80
C ASP A 82 6.90 -7.76 -1.56
N TRP A 83 6.07 -8.71 -1.15
CA TRP A 83 5.14 -8.51 -0.03
C TRP A 83 5.85 -8.23 1.29
N LYS A 84 7.00 -8.86 1.49
CA LYS A 84 7.79 -8.62 2.70
C LYS A 84 8.24 -7.16 2.75
N GLY A 85 8.67 -6.62 1.62
CA GLY A 85 9.05 -5.21 1.53
C GLY A 85 7.87 -4.28 1.76
N VAL A 86 6.70 -4.61 1.20
CA VAL A 86 5.48 -3.81 1.41
C VAL A 86 5.11 -3.78 2.89
N MET A 87 5.09 -4.93 3.54
CA MET A 87 4.74 -5.02 4.97
C MET A 87 5.79 -4.34 5.86
N GLY A 88 7.03 -4.29 5.41
CA GLY A 88 8.12 -3.65 6.14
C GLY A 88 8.49 -2.25 5.63
N VAL A 89 7.59 -1.58 4.92
CA VAL A 89 7.89 -0.30 4.27
C VAL A 89 8.39 0.76 5.24
N ARG A 90 7.90 0.73 6.47
CA ARG A 90 8.34 1.69 7.49
C ARG A 90 9.87 1.67 7.66
N ASP A 91 10.46 0.47 7.71
CA ASP A 91 11.91 0.34 7.90
C ASP A 91 12.68 0.77 6.66
N ILE A 92 12.05 0.76 5.50
CA ILE A 92 12.66 1.19 4.25
C ILE A 92 12.73 2.70 4.15
N ILE A 93 11.66 3.39 4.57
CA ILE A 93 11.52 4.83 4.34
C ILE A 93 11.88 5.69 5.55
N ALA A 94 11.96 5.12 6.76
CA ALA A 94 12.22 5.87 7.97
C ALA A 94 13.32 5.18 8.79
N HIS A 95 14.45 5.86 8.99
CA HIS A 95 15.57 5.31 9.75
C HIS A 95 15.50 5.66 11.23
N HIS A 96 14.96 6.84 11.52
CA HIS A 96 14.74 7.37 12.87
C HIS A 96 13.45 8.17 12.87
N TYR A 97 13.03 8.66 14.03
CA TYR A 97 11.75 9.36 14.18
C TYR A 97 11.50 10.47 13.17
N PHE A 98 12.54 11.22 12.83
CA PHE A 98 12.41 12.37 11.93
C PHE A 98 13.27 12.24 10.68
N GLU A 99 13.90 11.09 10.49
CA GLU A 99 14.72 10.86 9.32
C GLU A 99 13.98 9.99 8.32
N VAL A 100 13.50 10.64 7.29
CA VAL A 100 12.81 9.97 6.18
C VAL A 100 13.76 9.93 5.01
N ASP A 101 13.77 8.81 4.30
CA ASP A 101 14.53 8.66 3.07
C ASP A 101 13.66 9.12 1.89
N PRO A 102 13.85 10.36 1.39
CA PRO A 102 12.99 10.87 0.32
C PRO A 102 13.16 10.13 -1.00
N ASP A 103 14.36 9.63 -1.27
CA ASP A 103 14.59 8.83 -2.49
C ASP A 103 13.82 7.53 -2.45
N ALA A 104 13.80 6.86 -1.31
CA ALA A 104 13.04 5.62 -1.15
C ALA A 104 11.53 5.88 -1.30
N VAL A 105 11.02 6.95 -0.69
CA VAL A 105 9.62 7.31 -0.81
C VAL A 105 9.26 7.57 -2.28
N TYR A 106 10.04 8.38 -2.95
CA TYR A 106 9.80 8.71 -4.35
C TYR A 106 9.80 7.46 -5.23
N ASP A 107 10.80 6.61 -5.03
CA ASP A 107 10.95 5.38 -5.83
C ASP A 107 9.76 4.44 -5.67
N ILE A 108 9.30 4.24 -4.43
CA ILE A 108 8.15 3.39 -4.14
C ILE A 108 6.89 3.93 -4.84
N ILE A 109 6.64 5.23 -4.70
CA ILE A 109 5.45 5.84 -5.28
C ILE A 109 5.47 5.74 -6.81
N LYS A 110 6.62 5.98 -7.40
CA LYS A 110 6.76 5.98 -8.86
C LYS A 110 6.69 4.57 -9.45
N ASN A 111 7.30 3.60 -8.81
CA ASN A 111 7.51 2.29 -9.43
C ASN A 111 6.65 1.17 -8.86
N ASP A 112 6.24 1.27 -7.59
CA ASP A 112 5.64 0.13 -6.90
C ASP A 112 4.13 0.23 -6.71
N LEU A 113 3.54 1.43 -6.78
CA LEU A 113 2.11 1.59 -6.51
C LEU A 113 1.23 0.97 -7.59
N GLU A 114 1.58 1.13 -8.86
CA GLU A 114 0.77 0.58 -9.93
C GLU A 114 0.74 -0.94 -9.92
N PRO A 115 1.89 -1.64 -9.79
CA PRO A 115 1.87 -3.09 -9.61
C PRO A 115 1.07 -3.54 -8.40
N LEU A 116 1.18 -2.81 -7.29
CA LEU A 116 0.44 -3.12 -6.07
C LEU A 116 -1.07 -2.97 -6.30
N LYS A 117 -1.47 -1.93 -6.99
CA LYS A 117 -2.87 -1.71 -7.35
C LYS A 117 -3.42 -2.88 -8.17
N GLN A 118 -2.63 -3.37 -9.12
CA GLN A 118 -3.02 -4.54 -9.92
C GLN A 118 -3.20 -5.77 -9.04
N ALA A 119 -2.32 -5.97 -8.07
CA ALA A 119 -2.43 -7.10 -7.13
C ALA A 119 -3.72 -7.00 -6.31
N ILE A 120 -4.04 -5.81 -5.80
CA ILE A 120 -5.25 -5.61 -5.00
C ILE A 120 -6.50 -5.86 -5.84
N ASN A 121 -6.53 -5.40 -7.07
CA ASN A 121 -7.65 -5.68 -7.99
C ASN A 121 -7.80 -7.17 -8.25
N PHE A 122 -6.68 -7.87 -8.43
CA PHE A 122 -6.68 -9.32 -8.60
C PHE A 122 -7.29 -10.02 -7.37
N PHE A 123 -6.90 -9.61 -6.17
CA PHE A 123 -7.45 -10.21 -4.94
C PHE A 123 -8.94 -9.94 -4.80
N LYS A 124 -9.39 -8.74 -5.15
CA LYS A 124 -10.81 -8.41 -5.11
C LYS A 124 -11.61 -9.29 -6.05
N GLU A 125 -11.10 -9.52 -7.24
CA GLU A 125 -11.75 -10.39 -8.22
C GLU A 125 -11.80 -11.85 -7.74
N GLN A 126 -10.69 -12.34 -7.17
CA GLN A 126 -10.63 -13.69 -6.66
C GLN A 126 -11.61 -13.96 -5.51
N LEU A 127 -11.76 -13.00 -4.62
CA LEU A 127 -12.54 -13.19 -3.41
C LEU A 127 -14.01 -12.79 -3.55
N PHE A 128 -14.32 -11.86 -4.46
CA PHE A 128 -15.64 -11.25 -4.50
C PHE A 128 -16.30 -11.30 -5.89
N GLN A 129 -15.69 -11.93 -6.85
CA GLN A 129 -16.23 -12.01 -8.20
C GLN A 129 -17.59 -12.69 -8.24
N ASP A 130 -17.77 -13.74 -7.45
CA ASP A 130 -19.00 -14.51 -7.42
C ASP A 130 -20.19 -13.70 -6.89
N ASN A 131 -19.94 -12.61 -6.22
CA ASN A 131 -20.98 -11.74 -5.65
C ASN A 131 -21.58 -10.77 -6.67
N LYS A 132 -21.10 -10.81 -7.91
CA LYS A 132 -21.60 -9.93 -8.97
C LYS A 132 -22.72 -10.55 -9.79
N ASP A 133 -23.02 -11.78 -9.57
CA ASP A 133 -24.09 -12.48 -10.32
C ASP A 133 -25.46 -12.33 -9.65
#